data_e7f8e9e779d26912742ef507bfc374a0
#
_entry.id   e7f8e9e779d26912742ef507bfc374a0
#
_cell.length_a   1.000
_cell.length_b   1.000
_cell.length_c   1.000
_cell.angle_alpha   90.00
_cell.angle_beta   90.00
_cell.angle_gamma   90.00
#
_symmetry.space_group_name_H-M   'P 1'
#
loop_
_entity.id
_entity.type
_entity.pdbx_description
1 polymer ?
#
loop_
_entity_poly.entity_id
_entity_poly.type
_entity_poly.pdbx_seq_one_letter_code
_entity_poly.pdbx_strand_id
1 'polypeptide(L)'
;MVDSTDEKHLLIDLKGGSFQAFERLYNMYSGKLYNFIMRLSSGNQYMAEEVVQATFIRIWEVHEKVDPASSFISFLCTIAKNLLMNMYQRQTVEYVYNEYLLKSSVDRDSQTAENIDLRFLNEYIDSLAEELPAQRKKIFILSKRQNYTN
;
A
#
# COMPACT_ATOMS: atom_id res chain seq x y z
N MET A 1 -12.69 -25.97 -2.39
CA MET A 1 -13.53 -24.84 -1.93
C MET A 1 -13.60 -24.86 -0.41
N VAL A 2 -13.08 -23.84 0.23
CA VAL A 2 -13.12 -23.77 1.69
C VAL A 2 -14.50 -23.24 2.08
N ASP A 3 -15.19 -23.99 2.93
CA ASP A 3 -16.48 -23.57 3.47
C ASP A 3 -16.31 -22.30 4.31
N SER A 4 -17.28 -21.40 4.25
CA SER A 4 -17.28 -20.18 5.04
C SER A 4 -17.16 -20.43 6.54
N THR A 5 -17.63 -21.59 7.02
CA THR A 5 -17.50 -22.01 8.42
C THR A 5 -16.04 -22.29 8.77
N ASP A 6 -15.30 -22.96 7.87
CA ASP A 6 -13.88 -23.25 8.09
C ASP A 6 -13.05 -21.97 8.09
N GLU A 7 -13.34 -21.02 7.21
CA GLU A 7 -12.69 -19.72 7.19
C GLU A 7 -12.92 -18.97 8.51
N LYS A 8 -14.16 -18.97 8.99
CA LYS A 8 -14.50 -18.32 10.26
C LYS A 8 -13.70 -18.90 11.42
N HIS A 9 -13.56 -20.23 11.48
CA HIS A 9 -12.76 -20.90 12.50
C HIS A 9 -11.28 -20.51 12.39
N LEU A 10 -10.75 -20.45 11.17
CA LEU A 10 -9.37 -19.98 10.94
C LEU A 10 -9.17 -18.55 11.42
N LEU A 11 -10.15 -17.68 11.19
CA LEU A 11 -10.07 -16.29 11.63
C LEU A 11 -10.13 -16.17 13.16
N ILE A 12 -10.95 -16.97 13.81
CA ILE A 12 -11.00 -17.05 15.27
C ILE A 12 -9.65 -17.50 15.81
N ASP A 13 -9.06 -18.52 15.23
CA ASP A 13 -7.75 -19.04 15.63
C ASP A 13 -6.65 -18.02 15.36
N LEU A 14 -6.68 -17.33 14.24
CA LEU A 14 -5.76 -16.26 13.91
C LEU A 14 -5.83 -15.14 14.95
N LYS A 15 -7.04 -14.74 15.32
CA LYS A 15 -7.25 -13.71 16.33
C LYS A 15 -6.64 -14.12 17.67
N GLY A 16 -6.69 -15.41 17.99
CA GLY A 16 -6.06 -15.98 19.20
C GLY A 16 -4.55 -16.16 19.10
N GLY A 17 -3.93 -15.84 17.95
CA GLY A 17 -2.48 -15.91 17.77
C GLY A 17 -1.98 -17.23 17.20
N SER A 18 -2.85 -18.04 16.55
CA SER A 18 -2.44 -19.29 15.93
C SER A 18 -1.64 -19.04 14.65
N PHE A 19 -0.36 -19.38 14.68
CA PHE A 19 0.49 -19.29 13.49
C PHE A 19 0.07 -20.29 12.40
N GLN A 20 -0.44 -21.46 12.80
CA GLN A 20 -0.94 -22.44 11.84
C GLN A 20 -2.12 -21.90 11.05
N ALA A 21 -3.05 -21.21 11.74
CA ALA A 21 -4.18 -20.56 11.06
C ALA A 21 -3.70 -19.45 10.12
N PHE A 22 -2.72 -18.68 10.55
CA PHE A 22 -2.08 -17.65 9.71
C PHE A 22 -1.50 -18.25 8.42
N GLU A 23 -0.74 -19.33 8.56
CA GLU A 23 -0.12 -20.00 7.41
C GLU A 23 -1.16 -20.53 6.43
N ARG A 24 -2.25 -21.13 6.93
CA ARG A 24 -3.33 -21.61 6.05
C ARG A 24 -4.01 -20.47 5.33
N LEU A 25 -4.29 -19.37 6.02
CA LEU A 25 -4.89 -18.18 5.39
C LEU A 25 -3.95 -17.56 4.36
N TYR A 26 -2.66 -17.54 4.63
CA TYR A 26 -1.65 -17.11 3.67
C TYR A 26 -1.71 -17.96 2.40
N ASN A 27 -1.72 -19.28 2.52
CA ASN A 27 -1.77 -20.17 1.38
C ASN A 27 -3.08 -20.03 0.59
N MET A 28 -4.19 -19.74 1.28
CA MET A 28 -5.48 -19.55 0.63
C MET A 28 -5.59 -18.25 -0.15
N TYR A 29 -5.00 -17.17 0.35
CA TYR A 29 -5.27 -15.82 -0.15
C TYR A 29 -4.09 -15.12 -0.82
N SER A 30 -2.87 -15.60 -0.64
CA SER A 30 -1.69 -14.90 -1.20
C SER A 30 -1.74 -14.76 -2.72
N GLY A 31 -2.18 -15.81 -3.42
CA GLY A 31 -2.30 -15.78 -4.88
C GLY A 31 -3.37 -14.81 -5.36
N LYS A 32 -4.52 -14.81 -4.70
CA LYS A 32 -5.61 -13.88 -5.04
C LYS A 32 -5.20 -12.43 -4.79
N LEU A 33 -4.54 -12.18 -3.67
CA LEU A 33 -4.04 -10.85 -3.32
C LEU A 33 -2.96 -10.39 -4.31
N TYR A 34 -2.05 -11.29 -4.66
CA TYR A 34 -1.02 -11.02 -5.68
C TYR A 34 -1.65 -10.58 -6.99
N ASN A 35 -2.64 -11.33 -7.49
CA ASN A 35 -3.33 -10.99 -8.74
C ASN A 35 -4.07 -9.65 -8.65
N PHE A 36 -4.66 -9.35 -7.50
CA PHE A 36 -5.32 -8.06 -7.26
C PHE A 36 -4.32 -6.91 -7.37
N ILE A 37 -3.16 -7.04 -6.73
CA ILE A 37 -2.13 -5.98 -6.77
C ILE A 37 -1.48 -5.90 -8.15
N MET A 38 -1.31 -7.03 -8.85
CA MET A 38 -0.83 -7.01 -10.24
C MET A 38 -1.73 -6.17 -11.13
N ARG A 39 -3.04 -6.28 -10.97
CA ARG A 39 -3.99 -5.46 -11.73
C ARG A 39 -3.87 -3.98 -11.38
N LEU A 40 -3.76 -3.66 -10.09
CA LEU A 40 -3.67 -2.28 -9.64
C LEU A 40 -2.33 -1.63 -9.98
N SER A 41 -1.25 -2.41 -10.07
CA SER A 41 0.09 -1.92 -10.37
C SER A 41 0.45 -2.00 -11.86
N SER A 42 -0.51 -2.35 -12.72
CA SER A 42 -0.30 -2.54 -14.15
C SER A 42 0.80 -3.55 -14.46
N GLY A 43 0.82 -4.65 -13.72
CA GLY A 43 1.72 -5.77 -13.96
C GLY A 43 3.11 -5.64 -13.31
N ASN A 44 3.25 -4.80 -12.30
CA ASN A 44 4.53 -4.66 -11.60
C ASN A 44 4.70 -5.79 -10.58
N GLN A 45 5.45 -6.82 -10.96
CA GLN A 45 5.69 -8.01 -10.14
C GLN A 45 6.40 -7.68 -8.83
N TYR A 46 7.39 -6.80 -8.88
CA TYR A 46 8.14 -6.41 -7.68
C TYR A 46 7.22 -5.78 -6.65
N MET A 47 6.40 -4.82 -7.06
CA MET A 47 5.44 -4.17 -6.16
C MET A 47 4.42 -5.17 -5.62
N ALA A 48 3.93 -6.08 -6.47
CA ALA A 48 2.95 -7.08 -6.04
C ALA A 48 3.53 -8.00 -4.97
N GLU A 49 4.75 -8.50 -5.16
CA GLU A 49 5.42 -9.36 -4.18
C GLU A 49 5.65 -8.63 -2.86
N GLU A 50 6.16 -7.41 -2.92
CA GLU A 50 6.43 -6.59 -1.73
C GLU A 50 5.14 -6.29 -0.96
N VAL A 51 4.09 -5.90 -1.66
CA VAL A 51 2.81 -5.54 -1.03
C VAL A 51 2.15 -6.76 -0.41
N VAL A 52 2.19 -7.92 -1.09
CA VAL A 52 1.61 -9.16 -0.53
C VAL A 52 2.32 -9.53 0.78
N GLN A 53 3.65 -9.53 0.78
CA GLN A 53 4.42 -9.84 1.98
C GLN A 53 4.13 -8.86 3.11
N ALA A 54 4.17 -7.57 2.80
CA ALA A 54 3.91 -6.53 3.81
C ALA A 54 2.49 -6.61 4.36
N THR A 55 1.52 -6.97 3.53
CA THR A 55 0.12 -7.15 3.96
C THR A 55 0.00 -8.25 4.99
N PHE A 56 0.61 -9.41 4.75
CA PHE A 56 0.53 -10.53 5.69
C PHE A 56 1.35 -10.29 6.96
N ILE A 57 2.46 -9.57 6.86
CA ILE A 57 3.18 -9.12 8.06
C ILE A 57 2.26 -8.23 8.91
N ARG A 58 1.56 -7.29 8.28
CA ARG A 58 0.63 -6.41 8.97
C ARG A 58 -0.53 -7.19 9.59
N ILE A 59 -1.07 -8.18 8.89
CA ILE A 59 -2.12 -9.06 9.42
C ILE A 59 -1.65 -9.74 10.71
N TRP A 60 -0.42 -10.27 10.71
CA TRP A 60 0.13 -10.89 11.92
C TRP A 60 0.28 -9.89 13.05
N GLU A 61 0.76 -8.68 12.76
CA GLU A 61 0.92 -7.63 13.78
C GLU A 61 -0.41 -7.24 14.42
N VAL A 62 -1.50 -7.24 13.64
CA VAL A 62 -2.82 -6.78 14.09
C VAL A 62 -3.80 -7.93 14.27
N HIS A 63 -3.33 -9.18 14.40
CA HIS A 63 -4.21 -10.35 14.43
C HIS A 63 -5.30 -10.26 15.49
N GLU A 64 -5.04 -9.60 16.62
CA GLU A 64 -6.03 -9.41 17.68
C GLU A 64 -7.22 -8.56 17.26
N LYS A 65 -7.05 -7.72 16.24
CA LYS A 65 -8.07 -6.81 15.71
C LYS A 65 -8.89 -7.42 14.58
N VAL A 66 -8.56 -8.65 14.16
CA VAL A 66 -9.29 -9.32 13.08
C VAL A 66 -10.70 -9.64 13.56
N ASP A 67 -11.69 -9.29 12.73
CA ASP A 67 -13.09 -9.61 13.00
C ASP A 67 -13.50 -10.87 12.23
N PRO A 68 -13.72 -12.02 12.94
CA PRO A 68 -14.09 -13.25 12.26
C PRO A 68 -15.43 -13.19 11.52
N ALA A 69 -16.28 -12.23 11.83
CA ALA A 69 -17.57 -12.05 11.17
C ALA A 69 -17.49 -11.21 9.90
N SER A 70 -16.38 -10.50 9.67
CA SER A 70 -16.17 -9.65 8.50
C SER A 70 -15.46 -10.41 7.38
N SER A 71 -15.55 -9.90 6.15
CA SER A 71 -14.85 -10.46 5.00
C SER A 71 -13.33 -10.29 5.13
N PHE A 72 -12.62 -11.39 5.24
CA PHE A 72 -11.16 -11.36 5.36
C PHE A 72 -10.50 -10.86 4.09
N ILE A 73 -10.99 -11.27 2.91
CA ILE A 73 -10.41 -10.81 1.64
C ILE A 73 -10.57 -9.29 1.47
N SER A 74 -11.68 -8.72 1.92
CA SER A 74 -11.88 -7.27 1.90
C SER A 74 -10.90 -6.56 2.82
N PHE A 75 -10.63 -7.12 3.99
CA PHE A 75 -9.67 -6.60 4.93
C PHE A 75 -8.25 -6.65 4.35
N LEU A 76 -7.86 -7.78 3.75
CA LEU A 76 -6.57 -7.93 3.06
C LEU A 76 -6.42 -6.90 1.93
N CYS A 77 -7.44 -6.78 1.09
CA CYS A 77 -7.40 -5.85 -0.05
C CYS A 77 -7.28 -4.40 0.40
N THR A 78 -7.94 -4.03 1.50
CA THR A 78 -7.85 -2.68 2.06
C THR A 78 -6.43 -2.38 2.53
N ILE A 79 -5.83 -3.30 3.28
CA ILE A 79 -4.44 -3.13 3.75
C ILE A 79 -3.47 -3.07 2.58
N ALA A 80 -3.61 -4.00 1.63
CA ALA A 80 -2.74 -4.08 0.46
C ALA A 80 -2.81 -2.82 -0.40
N LYS A 81 -4.01 -2.32 -0.62
CA LYS A 81 -4.26 -1.11 -1.36
C LYS A 81 -3.58 0.10 -0.71
N ASN A 82 -3.72 0.24 0.61
CA ASN A 82 -3.07 1.31 1.35
C ASN A 82 -1.54 1.22 1.29
N LEU A 83 -0.99 0.01 1.39
CA LEU A 83 0.45 -0.21 1.27
C LEU A 83 0.96 0.12 -0.14
N LEU A 84 0.23 -0.31 -1.17
CA LEU A 84 0.58 0.02 -2.56
C LEU A 84 0.60 1.53 -2.78
N MET A 85 -0.38 2.22 -2.25
CA MET A 85 -0.48 3.66 -2.31
C MET A 85 0.71 4.35 -1.67
N ASN A 86 1.07 3.88 -0.48
CA ASN A 86 2.23 4.42 0.23
C ASN A 86 3.52 4.22 -0.58
N MET A 87 3.65 3.08 -1.27
CA MET A 87 4.79 2.84 -2.15
C MET A 87 4.83 3.81 -3.32
N TYR A 88 3.68 4.05 -3.96
CA TYR A 88 3.60 5.03 -5.06
C TYR A 88 3.91 6.44 -4.58
N GLN A 89 3.36 6.84 -3.44
CA GLN A 89 3.66 8.16 -2.86
C GLN A 89 5.17 8.32 -2.61
N ARG A 90 5.78 7.29 -2.03
CA ARG A 90 7.21 7.31 -1.73
C ARG A 90 8.05 7.43 -3.00
N GLN A 91 7.72 6.65 -4.04
CA GLN A 91 8.41 6.72 -5.32
C GLN A 91 8.24 8.09 -5.98
N THR A 92 7.06 8.66 -5.92
CA THR A 92 6.77 9.99 -6.47
C THR A 92 7.58 11.06 -5.74
N VAL A 93 7.62 11.01 -4.41
CA VAL A 93 8.40 11.95 -3.59
C VAL A 93 9.89 11.82 -3.90
N GLU A 94 10.40 10.60 -4.00
CA GLU A 94 11.81 10.37 -4.35
C GLU A 94 12.14 10.91 -5.74
N TYR A 95 11.27 10.68 -6.72
CA TYR A 95 11.45 11.19 -8.08
C TYR A 95 11.50 12.72 -8.08
N VAL A 96 10.56 13.36 -7.42
CA VAL A 96 10.48 14.82 -7.33
C VAL A 96 11.71 15.38 -6.63
N TYR A 97 12.12 14.75 -5.53
CA TYR A 97 13.29 15.16 -4.77
C TYR A 97 14.57 15.04 -5.60
N ASN A 98 14.74 13.93 -6.32
CA ASN A 98 15.90 13.70 -7.18
C ASN A 98 15.94 14.70 -8.34
N GLU A 99 14.80 15.00 -8.95
CA GLU A 99 14.70 16.03 -9.99
C GLU A 99 15.06 17.42 -9.43
N TYR A 100 14.59 17.72 -8.23
CA TYR A 100 14.93 18.97 -7.54
C TYR A 100 16.44 19.06 -7.30
N LEU A 101 17.06 17.98 -6.82
CA LEU A 101 18.51 17.93 -6.57
C LEU A 101 19.31 18.14 -7.86
N LEU A 102 18.87 17.52 -8.97
CA LEU A 102 19.52 17.68 -10.27
C LEU A 102 19.45 19.12 -10.76
N LYS A 103 18.32 19.79 -10.56
CA LYS A 103 18.14 21.20 -10.94
C LYS A 103 18.93 22.14 -10.01
N SER A 104 19.01 21.83 -8.71
CA SER A 104 19.74 22.64 -7.75
C SER A 104 21.24 22.42 -7.81
N SER A 105 21.72 21.30 -8.36
CA SER A 105 23.17 21.08 -8.57
C SER A 105 23.73 21.96 -9.68
N VAL A 106 22.88 22.54 -10.54
CA VAL A 106 23.25 23.53 -11.55
C VAL A 106 23.36 24.94 -10.93
N ASP A 107 22.62 25.19 -9.84
CA ASP A 107 22.62 26.45 -9.09
C ASP A 107 23.23 26.20 -7.70
N ARG A 108 24.58 26.20 -7.63
CA ARG A 108 25.31 25.97 -6.36
C ARG A 108 25.10 27.05 -5.30
N ASP A 109 24.44 28.14 -5.64
CA ASP A 109 24.18 29.25 -4.71
C ASP A 109 22.86 29.13 -3.94
N SER A 110 22.08 28.06 -4.14
CA SER A 110 20.88 27.89 -3.35
C SER A 110 21.21 27.22 -2.03
N GLN A 111 21.43 28.00 -1.00
CA GLN A 111 21.47 27.60 0.39
C GLN A 111 20.13 27.01 0.86
N THR A 112 19.28 26.57 -0.04
CA THR A 112 17.86 26.34 0.19
C THR A 112 17.45 24.88 0.06
N ALA A 113 18.40 23.94 0.16
CA ALA A 113 18.03 22.53 0.35
C ALA A 113 17.19 22.33 1.64
N GLU A 114 17.29 23.24 2.60
CA GLU A 114 16.50 23.23 3.84
C GLU A 114 15.15 23.94 3.72
N ASN A 115 14.97 24.75 2.66
CA ASN A 115 13.75 25.56 2.44
C ASN A 115 12.97 25.08 1.21
N ILE A 116 12.88 23.77 1.00
CA ILE A 116 11.95 23.24 0.01
C ILE A 116 10.56 23.70 0.42
N ASP A 117 9.94 24.54 -0.41
CA ASP A 117 8.56 24.94 -0.20
C ASP A 117 7.70 23.68 -0.35
N LEU A 118 7.22 23.17 0.78
CA LEU A 118 6.35 22.01 0.84
C LEU A 118 5.11 22.18 -0.03
N ARG A 119 4.64 23.42 -0.19
CA ARG A 119 3.53 23.75 -1.08
C ARG A 119 3.89 23.45 -2.53
N PHE A 120 5.06 23.88 -2.99
CA PHE A 120 5.53 23.62 -4.35
C PHE A 120 5.70 22.12 -4.59
N LEU A 121 6.28 21.41 -3.62
CA LEU A 121 6.46 19.96 -3.69
C LEU A 121 5.10 19.26 -3.80
N ASN A 122 4.13 19.64 -2.98
CA ASN A 122 2.79 19.07 -3.01
C ASN A 122 2.07 19.36 -4.34
N GLU A 123 2.19 20.56 -4.87
CA GLU A 123 1.62 20.92 -6.18
C GLU A 123 2.24 20.09 -7.30
N TYR A 124 3.55 19.86 -7.25
CA TYR A 124 4.25 19.07 -8.24
C TYR A 124 3.85 17.58 -8.15
N ILE A 125 3.71 17.06 -6.93
CA ILE A 125 3.21 15.69 -6.70
C ILE A 125 1.80 15.55 -7.25
N ASP A 126 0.93 16.53 -7.01
CA ASP A 126 -0.45 16.52 -7.51
C ASP A 126 -0.47 16.56 -9.05
N SER A 127 0.42 17.33 -9.68
CA SER A 127 0.51 17.39 -11.15
C SER A 127 0.99 16.07 -11.75
N LEU A 128 1.93 15.38 -11.08
CA LEU A 128 2.37 14.05 -11.50
C LEU A 128 1.26 13.01 -11.34
N ALA A 129 0.46 13.14 -10.27
CA ALA A 129 -0.68 12.25 -10.04
C ALA A 129 -1.74 12.39 -11.14
N GLU A 130 -1.90 13.60 -11.72
CA GLU A 130 -2.81 13.84 -12.85
C GLU A 130 -2.39 13.05 -14.11
N GLU A 131 -1.11 12.78 -14.27
CA GLU A 131 -0.57 12.02 -15.40
C GLU A 131 -0.70 10.50 -15.22
N LEU A 132 -1.08 10.03 -14.02
CA LEU A 132 -1.25 8.62 -13.76
C LEU A 132 -2.46 8.05 -14.50
N PRO A 133 -2.42 6.76 -14.92
CA PRO A 133 -3.61 6.09 -15.42
C PRO A 133 -4.78 6.21 -14.43
N ALA A 134 -6.01 6.21 -14.93
CA ALA A 134 -7.20 6.52 -14.12
C ALA A 134 -7.30 5.68 -12.84
N GLN A 135 -6.96 4.40 -12.89
CA GLN A 135 -7.00 3.53 -11.72
C GLN A 135 -5.97 3.92 -10.68
N ARG A 136 -4.74 4.22 -11.10
CA ARG A 136 -3.67 4.65 -10.21
C ARG A 136 -3.97 6.01 -9.59
N LYS A 137 -4.50 6.93 -10.39
CA LYS A 137 -4.93 8.24 -9.92
C LYS A 137 -5.99 8.13 -8.84
N LYS A 138 -7.00 7.29 -9.04
CA LYS A 138 -8.07 7.06 -8.07
C LYS A 138 -7.52 6.50 -6.76
N ILE A 139 -6.62 5.53 -6.84
CA ILE A 139 -5.98 4.93 -5.69
C ILE A 139 -5.17 5.98 -4.94
N PHE A 140 -4.35 6.76 -5.65
CA PHE A 140 -3.53 7.82 -5.07
C PHE A 140 -4.39 8.83 -4.28
N ILE A 141 -5.47 9.31 -4.88
CA ILE A 141 -6.39 10.25 -4.24
C ILE A 141 -7.00 9.66 -2.97
N LEU A 142 -7.44 8.40 -3.02
CA LEU A 142 -8.03 7.71 -1.85
C LEU A 142 -7.02 7.58 -0.71
N SER A 143 -5.78 7.23 -1.00
CA SER A 143 -4.73 7.13 0.02
C SER A 143 -4.44 8.49 0.65
N LYS A 144 -4.32 9.53 -0.15
CA LYS A 144 -4.07 10.89 0.34
C LYS A 144 -5.18 11.35 1.28
N ARG A 145 -6.44 11.04 0.95
CA ARG A 145 -7.59 11.35 1.82
C ARG A 145 -7.56 10.55 3.12
N GLN A 146 -7.21 9.27 3.07
CA GLN A 146 -7.14 8.42 4.27
C GLN A 146 -6.01 8.85 5.21
N ASN A 147 -4.90 9.32 4.69
CA ASN A 147 -3.82 9.84 5.51
C ASN A 147 -4.18 11.14 6.24
N TYR A 148 -5.16 11.88 5.72
CA TYR A 148 -5.68 13.09 6.38
C TYR A 148 -6.75 12.80 7.42
N THR A 149 -7.36 11.63 7.42
CA THR A 149 -8.46 11.28 8.33
C THR A 149 -8.00 10.48 9.55
N ASN A 150 -6.74 10.17 9.65
CA ASN A 150 -6.17 9.52 10.84
C ASN A 150 -5.59 10.60 11.78
#